data_27939e1d87d8651329219ccce72437a9
#
_entry.id   27939e1d87d8651329219ccce72437a9
#
_cell.length_a   1.000
_cell.length_b   1.000
_cell.length_c   1.000
_cell.angle_alpha   90.00
_cell.angle_beta   90.00
_cell.angle_gamma   90.00
#
_symmetry.space_group_name_H-M   'P 1'
#
loop_
_entity.id
_entity.type
_entity.pdbx_description
1 polymer ?
#
loop_
_entity_poly.entity_id
_entity_poly.type
_entity_poly.pdbx_seq_one_letter_code
_entity_poly.pdbx_strand_id
1 'polypeptide(L)'
;MVIATMKSFRTLLLVTLGAILVASCAARKSPEAVQRDEKATARQCYAELAAKSVKFSKLPDRSFEGGCRTIDTIKLLDFGTPTTNLGAMTCPVASNFAAWAQFAVRPAAKQYFGYEIAKIETFGTYSCRNIGGGQSGRLSEHGLANAVDVSAFVLANGRRITVLDGWNGRQDEREFLRRMHQSACKRFGTVLGSDYNAAHANHFHFDMAGGRRGGNWSYCR
;
A
#
# COMPACT_ATOMS: atom_id res chain seq x y z
N MET A 1 82.59 -44.24 7.42
CA MET A 1 81.11 -44.37 7.36
C MET A 1 80.54 -43.17 8.08
N VAL A 2 80.26 -42.11 7.33
CA VAL A 2 79.83 -40.80 7.86
C VAL A 2 78.39 -40.54 7.45
N ILE A 3 77.51 -40.45 8.44
CA ILE A 3 76.09 -40.18 8.21
C ILE A 3 75.90 -38.67 8.29
N ALA A 4 75.52 -38.04 7.22
CA ALA A 4 75.18 -36.62 7.14
C ALA A 4 73.65 -36.41 7.43
N THR A 5 73.43 -35.62 8.50
CA THR A 5 72.07 -35.20 8.88
C THR A 5 71.67 -33.93 8.10
N MET A 6 70.63 -34.03 7.30
CA MET A 6 70.00 -32.90 6.62
C MET A 6 69.03 -32.21 7.58
N LYS A 7 69.27 -30.93 7.92
CA LYS A 7 68.34 -30.05 8.62
C LYS A 7 67.35 -29.44 7.60
N SER A 8 66.07 -29.75 7.74
CA SER A 8 64.98 -29.14 6.96
C SER A 8 64.62 -27.77 7.53
N PHE A 9 64.85 -26.71 6.76
CA PHE A 9 64.33 -25.36 7.03
C PHE A 9 62.86 -25.27 6.59
N ARG A 10 61.93 -25.21 7.53
CA ARG A 10 60.54 -24.87 7.23
C ARG A 10 60.39 -23.35 7.28
N THR A 11 60.27 -22.76 6.10
CA THR A 11 59.88 -21.34 5.95
C THR A 11 58.42 -21.19 6.24
N LEU A 12 58.09 -20.50 7.35
CA LEU A 12 56.71 -20.17 7.74
C LEU A 12 56.28 -18.92 6.97
N LEU A 13 55.40 -19.08 5.97
CA LEU A 13 54.80 -17.96 5.20
C LEU A 13 53.62 -17.45 6.01
N LEU A 14 53.77 -16.31 6.71
CA LEU A 14 52.69 -15.58 7.36
C LEU A 14 51.90 -14.81 6.29
N VAL A 15 50.76 -15.34 5.89
CA VAL A 15 49.76 -14.63 5.07
C VAL A 15 48.92 -13.75 5.99
N THR A 16 49.21 -12.47 6.05
CA THR A 16 48.40 -11.47 6.73
C THR A 16 47.17 -11.18 5.84
N LEU A 17 46.02 -11.74 6.21
CA LEU A 17 44.71 -11.44 5.60
C LEU A 17 44.29 -10.05 6.07
N GLY A 18 44.58 -9.02 5.27
CA GLY A 18 44.05 -7.67 5.48
C GLY A 18 42.58 -7.64 5.22
N ALA A 19 41.74 -7.64 6.24
CA ALA A 19 40.28 -7.39 6.13
C ALA A 19 40.08 -5.93 5.76
N ILE A 20 39.83 -5.65 4.48
CA ILE A 20 39.36 -4.35 3.99
C ILE A 20 37.89 -4.23 4.44
N LEU A 21 37.66 -3.54 5.56
CA LEU A 21 36.35 -3.07 5.99
C LEU A 21 35.88 -1.98 4.98
N VAL A 22 35.13 -2.38 3.97
CA VAL A 22 34.39 -1.44 3.12
C VAL A 22 33.21 -0.91 3.96
N ALA A 23 33.45 0.19 4.68
CA ALA A 23 32.37 0.95 5.30
C ALA A 23 31.51 1.55 4.19
N SER A 24 30.42 0.89 3.83
CA SER A 24 29.40 1.42 2.92
C SER A 24 28.67 2.55 3.65
N CYS A 25 29.20 3.77 3.57
CA CYS A 25 28.48 4.97 3.93
C CYS A 25 27.35 5.14 2.90
N ALA A 26 26.14 4.68 3.24
CA ALA A 26 24.94 5.05 2.49
C ALA A 26 24.78 6.58 2.60
N ALA A 27 25.26 7.30 1.60
CA ALA A 27 25.14 8.75 1.53
C ALA A 27 23.65 9.13 1.57
N ARG A 28 23.25 9.96 2.55
CA ARG A 28 21.89 10.54 2.58
C ARG A 28 21.69 11.31 1.29
N LYS A 29 20.67 10.97 0.52
CA LYS A 29 20.29 11.70 -0.69
C LYS A 29 19.97 13.16 -0.32
N SER A 30 20.38 14.10 -1.18
CA SER A 30 20.00 15.51 -1.01
C SER A 30 18.46 15.68 -1.15
N PRO A 31 17.87 16.72 -0.54
CA PRO A 31 16.43 16.99 -0.69
C PRO A 31 15.99 17.08 -2.16
N GLU A 32 16.79 17.66 -3.03
CA GLU A 32 16.52 17.75 -4.47
C GLU A 32 16.59 16.39 -5.18
N ALA A 33 17.47 15.49 -4.75
CA ALA A 33 17.55 14.14 -5.29
C ALA A 33 16.33 13.31 -4.86
N VAL A 34 15.88 13.44 -3.60
CA VAL A 34 14.67 12.81 -3.10
C VAL A 34 13.44 13.27 -3.89
N GLN A 35 13.30 14.59 -4.10
CA GLN A 35 12.18 15.15 -4.84
C GLN A 35 12.17 14.74 -6.32
N ARG A 36 13.34 14.58 -6.95
CA ARG A 36 13.44 14.07 -8.33
C ARG A 36 13.01 12.60 -8.41
N ASP A 37 13.40 11.77 -7.46
CA ASP A 37 13.03 10.37 -7.39
C ASP A 37 11.52 10.22 -7.18
N GLU A 38 10.91 11.03 -6.29
CA GLU A 38 9.46 11.04 -6.07
C GLU A 38 8.68 11.40 -7.34
N LYS A 39 9.09 12.47 -8.04
CA LYS A 39 8.46 12.86 -9.32
C LYS A 39 8.66 11.82 -10.43
N ALA A 40 9.79 11.12 -10.48
CA ALA A 40 10.02 10.04 -11.43
C ALA A 40 9.08 8.85 -11.14
N THR A 41 8.95 8.49 -9.87
CA THR A 41 8.03 7.43 -9.41
C THR A 41 6.57 7.75 -9.72
N ALA A 42 6.13 9.00 -9.52
CA ALA A 42 4.78 9.44 -9.86
C ALA A 42 4.52 9.36 -11.37
N ARG A 43 5.48 9.82 -12.20
CA ARG A 43 5.37 9.74 -13.66
C ARG A 43 5.27 8.30 -14.16
N GLN A 44 6.08 7.40 -13.63
CA GLN A 44 6.01 5.98 -13.96
C GLN A 44 4.64 5.40 -13.61
N CYS A 45 4.15 5.69 -12.41
CA CYS A 45 2.83 5.23 -11.97
C CYS A 45 1.70 5.75 -12.87
N TYR A 46 1.75 7.01 -13.30
CA TYR A 46 0.76 7.56 -14.25
C TYR A 46 0.78 6.83 -15.60
N ALA A 47 1.96 6.54 -16.12
CA ALA A 47 2.11 5.77 -17.35
C ALA A 47 1.55 4.35 -17.21
N GLU A 48 1.78 3.70 -16.08
CA GLU A 48 1.24 2.36 -15.78
C GLU A 48 -0.29 2.35 -15.68
N LEU A 49 -0.90 3.36 -15.05
CA LEU A 49 -2.36 3.50 -14.98
C LEU A 49 -2.95 3.70 -16.38
N ALA A 50 -2.34 4.57 -17.19
CA ALA A 50 -2.79 4.82 -18.57
C ALA A 50 -2.67 3.56 -19.43
N ALA A 51 -1.57 2.79 -19.31
CA ALA A 51 -1.37 1.52 -20.02
C ALA A 51 -2.41 0.45 -19.65
N LYS A 52 -3.00 0.53 -18.45
CA LYS A 52 -4.08 -0.35 -17.98
C LYS A 52 -5.48 0.20 -18.30
N SER A 53 -5.58 1.23 -19.14
CA SER A 53 -6.85 1.89 -19.50
C SER A 53 -7.60 2.50 -18.31
N VAL A 54 -6.90 2.83 -17.24
CA VAL A 54 -7.47 3.54 -16.09
C VAL A 54 -7.52 5.01 -16.40
N LYS A 55 -8.71 5.61 -16.34
CA LYS A 55 -8.89 7.06 -16.53
C LYS A 55 -8.74 7.76 -15.18
N PHE A 56 -7.92 8.81 -15.16
CA PHE A 56 -7.69 9.63 -13.99
C PHE A 56 -7.41 11.09 -14.39
N SER A 57 -7.56 12.01 -13.45
CA SER A 57 -7.10 13.39 -13.57
C SER A 57 -6.01 13.67 -12.54
N LYS A 58 -4.96 14.37 -12.93
CA LYS A 58 -3.96 14.92 -12.00
C LYS A 58 -4.57 16.07 -11.24
N LEU A 59 -4.28 16.16 -9.95
CA LEU A 59 -4.74 17.24 -9.10
C LEU A 59 -3.58 18.21 -8.80
N PRO A 60 -3.87 19.50 -8.55
CA PRO A 60 -2.85 20.44 -8.15
C PRO A 60 -2.28 20.11 -6.78
N ASP A 61 -0.98 20.30 -6.63
CA ASP A 61 -0.30 20.17 -5.35
C ASP A 61 -0.81 21.20 -4.35
N ARG A 62 -1.17 20.75 -3.15
CA ARG A 62 -1.63 21.61 -2.07
C ARG A 62 -1.03 21.16 -0.74
N SER A 63 -0.68 22.15 0.09
CA SER A 63 -0.29 21.95 1.49
C SER A 63 -1.29 22.68 2.38
N PHE A 64 -1.61 22.09 3.52
CA PHE A 64 -2.59 22.61 4.47
C PHE A 64 -1.96 22.70 5.86
N GLU A 65 -2.61 23.39 6.77
CA GLU A 65 -2.21 23.42 8.18
C GLU A 65 -2.19 22.01 8.79
N GLY A 66 -1.43 21.84 9.87
CA GLY A 66 -1.28 20.53 10.52
C GLY A 66 -0.48 19.49 9.75
N GLY A 67 0.22 19.90 8.66
CA GLY A 67 1.08 19.03 7.86
C GLY A 67 0.34 18.17 6.82
N CYS A 68 -0.97 18.35 6.68
CA CYS A 68 -1.75 17.72 5.63
C CYS A 68 -1.33 18.20 4.25
N ARG A 69 -1.40 17.32 3.25
CA ARG A 69 -1.02 17.67 1.87
C ARG A 69 -1.60 16.72 0.83
N THR A 70 -1.79 17.25 -0.37
CA THR A 70 -2.13 16.49 -1.58
C THR A 70 -1.06 16.79 -2.63
N ILE A 71 0.08 16.09 -2.55
CA ILE A 71 1.22 16.26 -3.45
C ILE A 71 1.29 15.04 -4.38
N ASP A 72 1.53 15.29 -5.69
CA ASP A 72 1.56 14.27 -6.74
C ASP A 72 0.32 13.35 -6.71
N THR A 73 -0.86 13.94 -6.44
CA THR A 73 -2.11 13.21 -6.30
C THR A 73 -2.92 13.20 -7.58
N ILE A 74 -3.77 12.18 -7.70
CA ILE A 74 -4.75 12.02 -8.78
C ILE A 74 -6.14 11.77 -8.20
N LYS A 75 -7.14 11.96 -9.06
CA LYS A 75 -8.50 11.46 -8.86
C LYS A 75 -8.76 10.37 -9.89
N LEU A 76 -9.14 9.17 -9.45
CA LEU A 76 -9.63 8.11 -10.33
C LEU A 76 -10.99 8.50 -10.90
N LEU A 77 -11.16 8.32 -12.21
CA LEU A 77 -12.41 8.66 -12.95
C LEU A 77 -13.10 7.39 -13.43
N ASP A 78 -12.33 6.47 -14.04
CA ASP A 78 -12.87 5.21 -14.55
C ASP A 78 -11.76 4.14 -14.54
N PHE A 79 -12.03 3.03 -13.91
CA PHE A 79 -11.17 1.83 -13.86
C PHE A 79 -11.99 0.54 -13.96
N GLY A 80 -13.17 0.65 -14.63
CA GLY A 80 -14.07 -0.46 -14.88
C GLY A 80 -14.94 -0.89 -13.70
N THR A 81 -14.90 -0.16 -12.57
CA THR A 81 -15.75 -0.42 -11.40
C THR A 81 -16.21 0.92 -10.81
N PRO A 82 -17.50 1.28 -10.93
CA PRO A 82 -18.02 2.49 -10.30
C PRO A 82 -17.74 2.53 -8.81
N THR A 83 -17.30 3.69 -8.31
CA THR A 83 -16.94 3.85 -6.90
C THR A 83 -17.34 5.23 -6.41
N THR A 84 -17.91 5.29 -5.19
CA THR A 84 -18.33 6.57 -4.58
C THR A 84 -17.21 7.18 -3.75
N ASN A 85 -17.26 8.52 -3.58
CA ASN A 85 -16.43 9.31 -2.68
C ASN A 85 -14.91 9.21 -2.90
N LEU A 86 -14.45 8.85 -4.10
CA LEU A 86 -13.03 8.93 -4.41
C LEU A 86 -12.63 10.39 -4.65
N GLY A 87 -11.79 10.91 -3.77
CA GLY A 87 -11.14 12.21 -3.87
C GLY A 87 -9.68 12.11 -4.31
N ALA A 88 -8.85 13.02 -3.78
CA ALA A 88 -7.41 12.99 -4.00
C ALA A 88 -6.79 11.72 -3.40
N MET A 89 -5.91 11.07 -4.15
CA MET A 89 -5.12 9.94 -3.68
C MET A 89 -3.75 9.92 -4.35
N THR A 90 -2.73 9.45 -3.64
CA THR A 90 -1.43 9.21 -4.24
C THR A 90 -1.53 8.15 -5.32
N CYS A 91 -0.67 8.21 -6.34
CA CYS A 91 -0.72 7.25 -7.43
C CYS A 91 -0.51 5.78 -6.97
N PRO A 92 0.35 5.45 -6.00
CA PRO A 92 0.43 4.10 -5.47
C PRO A 92 -0.89 3.57 -4.87
N VAL A 93 -1.61 4.39 -4.09
CA VAL A 93 -2.94 4.00 -3.59
C VAL A 93 -3.92 3.76 -4.74
N ALA A 94 -3.96 4.69 -5.71
CA ALA A 94 -4.86 4.60 -6.87
C ALA A 94 -4.60 3.35 -7.71
N SER A 95 -3.33 3.05 -8.01
CA SER A 95 -2.94 1.89 -8.81
C SER A 95 -3.30 0.57 -8.11
N ASN A 96 -2.99 0.46 -6.80
CA ASN A 96 -3.32 -0.73 -6.02
C ASN A 96 -4.83 -0.90 -5.83
N PHE A 97 -5.57 0.20 -5.64
CA PHE A 97 -7.03 0.17 -5.50
C PHE A 97 -7.71 -0.28 -6.79
N ALA A 98 -7.34 0.29 -7.94
CA ALA A 98 -7.86 -0.11 -9.24
C ALA A 98 -7.57 -1.59 -9.55
N ALA A 99 -6.33 -2.03 -9.29
CA ALA A 99 -5.93 -3.43 -9.47
C ALA A 99 -6.65 -4.38 -8.48
N TRP A 100 -6.88 -3.97 -7.23
CA TRP A 100 -7.64 -4.74 -6.26
C TRP A 100 -9.11 -4.89 -6.69
N ALA A 101 -9.74 -3.80 -7.13
CA ALA A 101 -11.10 -3.85 -7.64
C ALA A 101 -11.23 -4.80 -8.85
N GLN A 102 -10.31 -4.70 -9.81
CA GLN A 102 -10.34 -5.48 -11.04
C GLN A 102 -10.01 -6.97 -10.81
N PHE A 103 -8.94 -7.27 -10.06
CA PHE A 103 -8.38 -8.63 -9.98
C PHE A 103 -8.75 -9.39 -8.71
N ALA A 104 -9.37 -8.75 -7.74
CA ALA A 104 -9.83 -9.40 -6.52
C ALA A 104 -11.34 -9.25 -6.33
N VAL A 105 -11.87 -8.01 -6.32
CA VAL A 105 -13.28 -7.76 -5.98
C VAL A 105 -14.22 -8.35 -7.02
N ARG A 106 -14.02 -7.99 -8.29
CA ARG A 106 -14.92 -8.45 -9.38
C ARG A 106 -14.99 -9.98 -9.50
N PRO A 107 -13.87 -10.72 -9.61
CA PRO A 107 -13.94 -12.17 -9.71
C PRO A 107 -14.50 -12.83 -8.45
N ALA A 108 -14.19 -12.31 -7.26
CA ALA A 108 -14.75 -12.84 -6.03
C ALA A 108 -16.27 -12.63 -5.92
N ALA A 109 -16.78 -11.47 -6.30
CA ALA A 109 -18.23 -11.23 -6.31
C ALA A 109 -18.96 -12.23 -7.22
N LYS A 110 -18.39 -12.49 -8.40
CA LYS A 110 -18.91 -13.52 -9.29
C LYS A 110 -18.89 -14.91 -8.69
N GLN A 111 -17.78 -15.24 -7.98
CA GLN A 111 -17.59 -16.55 -7.35
C GLN A 111 -18.55 -16.77 -6.17
N TYR A 112 -18.68 -15.79 -5.26
CA TYR A 112 -19.45 -15.94 -4.03
C TYR A 112 -20.95 -15.69 -4.22
N PHE A 113 -21.33 -14.82 -5.16
CA PHE A 113 -22.71 -14.37 -5.30
C PHE A 113 -23.33 -14.63 -6.69
N GLY A 114 -22.53 -15.00 -7.70
CA GLY A 114 -22.99 -15.18 -9.06
C GLY A 114 -23.24 -13.86 -9.82
N TYR A 115 -23.01 -12.70 -9.21
CA TYR A 115 -23.28 -11.37 -9.77
C TYR A 115 -22.01 -10.54 -9.92
N GLU A 116 -22.03 -9.62 -10.88
CA GLU A 116 -20.98 -8.60 -11.03
C GLU A 116 -21.11 -7.53 -9.94
N ILE A 117 -20.00 -6.83 -9.68
CA ILE A 117 -20.01 -5.62 -8.86
C ILE A 117 -20.57 -4.46 -9.68
N ALA A 118 -21.67 -3.89 -9.22
CA ALA A 118 -22.22 -2.65 -9.75
C ALA A 118 -21.50 -1.42 -9.20
N LYS A 119 -21.07 -1.45 -7.92
CA LYS A 119 -20.43 -0.30 -7.26
C LYS A 119 -19.65 -0.71 -6.01
N ILE A 120 -18.52 -0.05 -5.77
CA ILE A 120 -17.83 -0.05 -4.47
C ILE A 120 -18.17 1.26 -3.75
N GLU A 121 -18.54 1.19 -2.49
CA GLU A 121 -18.80 2.36 -1.64
C GLU A 121 -17.62 2.61 -0.72
N THR A 122 -17.17 3.87 -0.66
CA THR A 122 -16.06 4.29 0.21
C THR A 122 -16.47 5.44 1.11
N PHE A 123 -15.79 5.57 2.26
CA PHE A 123 -15.89 6.74 3.11
C PHE A 123 -14.96 7.88 2.65
N GLY A 124 -14.08 7.59 1.68
CA GLY A 124 -13.22 8.58 1.06
C GLY A 124 -11.74 8.24 1.10
N THR A 125 -10.95 9.20 0.61
CA THR A 125 -9.50 9.04 0.44
C THR A 125 -8.70 10.10 1.18
N TYR A 126 -9.10 11.38 1.09
CA TYR A 126 -8.43 12.49 1.75
C TYR A 126 -9.27 13.05 2.87
N SER A 127 -8.66 13.19 4.04
CA SER A 127 -9.22 13.85 5.21
C SER A 127 -8.08 14.35 6.10
N CYS A 128 -7.99 15.68 6.28
CA CYS A 128 -6.96 16.26 7.13
C CYS A 128 -7.30 16.02 8.61
N ARG A 129 -6.67 15.01 9.21
CA ARG A 129 -6.87 14.62 10.61
C ARG A 129 -5.68 13.83 11.13
N ASN A 130 -5.51 13.81 12.44
CA ASN A 130 -4.60 12.89 13.10
C ASN A 130 -5.23 11.48 13.24
N ILE A 131 -4.41 10.48 13.52
CA ILE A 131 -4.88 9.13 13.83
C ILE A 131 -5.78 9.19 15.05
N GLY A 132 -6.94 8.54 14.97
CA GLY A 132 -7.96 8.57 16.02
C GLY A 132 -8.79 9.87 16.08
N GLY A 133 -8.60 10.82 15.16
CA GLY A 133 -9.40 12.05 15.07
C GLY A 133 -9.06 13.13 16.11
N GLY A 134 -8.00 12.93 16.91
CA GLY A 134 -7.56 13.90 17.93
C GLY A 134 -6.94 15.17 17.31
N GLN A 135 -6.86 16.25 18.12
CA GLN A 135 -6.21 17.51 17.72
C GLN A 135 -4.68 17.43 17.75
N SER A 136 -4.09 16.45 18.39
CA SER A 136 -2.65 16.21 18.49
C SER A 136 -2.33 14.75 18.18
N GLY A 137 -1.06 14.48 17.84
CA GLY A 137 -0.59 13.13 17.55
C GLY A 137 -0.09 12.98 16.12
N ARG A 138 0.11 11.72 15.69
CA ARG A 138 0.60 11.41 14.35
C ARG A 138 -0.49 11.66 13.31
N LEU A 139 -0.11 12.32 12.20
CA LEU A 139 -0.99 12.55 11.07
C LEU A 139 -1.45 11.21 10.46
N SER A 140 -2.74 11.12 10.14
CA SER A 140 -3.31 10.00 9.41
C SER A 140 -2.81 9.97 7.97
N GLU A 141 -2.69 8.79 7.37
CA GLU A 141 -2.36 8.65 5.94
C GLU A 141 -3.44 9.27 5.04
N HIS A 142 -4.67 9.41 5.51
CA HIS A 142 -5.69 10.21 4.83
C HIS A 142 -5.30 11.68 4.69
N GLY A 143 -4.63 12.28 5.69
CA GLY A 143 -4.11 13.64 5.62
C GLY A 143 -2.99 13.84 4.58
N LEU A 144 -2.42 12.75 4.09
CA LEU A 144 -1.43 12.70 3.02
C LEU A 144 -2.03 12.21 1.68
N ALA A 145 -3.35 12.06 1.59
CA ALA A 145 -4.05 11.42 0.47
C ALA A 145 -3.51 10.00 0.14
N ASN A 146 -2.95 9.32 1.13
CA ASN A 146 -2.25 8.04 0.98
C ASN A 146 -3.06 6.86 1.51
N ALA A 147 -4.39 7.00 1.61
CA ALA A 147 -5.29 5.98 2.10
C ALA A 147 -6.66 6.00 1.39
N VAL A 148 -7.41 4.90 1.53
CA VAL A 148 -8.81 4.77 1.11
C VAL A 148 -9.56 3.89 2.11
N ASP A 149 -10.78 4.29 2.47
CA ASP A 149 -11.67 3.55 3.37
C ASP A 149 -12.84 2.94 2.57
N VAL A 150 -12.94 1.61 2.54
CA VAL A 150 -13.99 0.87 1.81
C VAL A 150 -15.06 0.39 2.77
N SER A 151 -16.32 0.78 2.55
CA SER A 151 -17.43 0.50 3.47
C SER A 151 -18.41 -0.56 2.97
N ALA A 152 -18.62 -0.69 1.65
CA ALA A 152 -19.57 -1.64 1.11
C ALA A 152 -19.33 -1.99 -0.37
N PHE A 153 -19.98 -3.06 -0.80
CA PHE A 153 -20.02 -3.56 -2.16
C PHE A 153 -21.47 -3.71 -2.60
N VAL A 154 -21.84 -3.18 -3.75
CA VAL A 154 -23.17 -3.32 -4.34
C VAL A 154 -23.08 -4.23 -5.55
N LEU A 155 -23.87 -5.29 -5.56
CA LEU A 155 -23.97 -6.25 -6.66
C LEU A 155 -24.94 -5.75 -7.75
N ALA A 156 -24.82 -6.30 -8.95
CA ALA A 156 -25.69 -5.94 -10.08
C ALA A 156 -27.19 -6.24 -9.86
N ASN A 157 -27.52 -7.15 -8.93
CA ASN A 157 -28.89 -7.40 -8.51
C ASN A 157 -29.41 -6.45 -7.41
N GLY A 158 -28.63 -5.42 -7.04
CA GLY A 158 -29.00 -4.45 -6.01
C GLY A 158 -28.63 -4.86 -4.58
N ARG A 159 -28.21 -6.12 -4.32
CA ARG A 159 -27.76 -6.53 -2.97
C ARG A 159 -26.55 -5.71 -2.56
N ARG A 160 -26.63 -5.14 -1.35
CA ARG A 160 -25.56 -4.35 -0.74
C ARG A 160 -24.93 -5.13 0.41
N ILE A 161 -23.61 -5.35 0.35
CA ILE A 161 -22.82 -6.06 1.32
C ILE A 161 -21.97 -5.01 2.04
N THR A 162 -22.27 -4.71 3.31
CA THR A 162 -21.51 -3.76 4.13
C THR A 162 -20.41 -4.50 4.89
N VAL A 163 -19.32 -3.81 5.18
CA VAL A 163 -18.29 -4.34 6.07
C VAL A 163 -18.85 -4.52 7.47
N LEU A 164 -19.67 -3.56 7.94
CA LEU A 164 -20.27 -3.59 9.28
C LEU A 164 -21.11 -4.85 9.53
N ASP A 165 -22.10 -5.08 8.67
CA ASP A 165 -23.09 -6.16 8.89
C ASP A 165 -22.59 -7.51 8.38
N GLY A 166 -21.84 -7.48 7.26
CA GLY A 166 -21.40 -8.70 6.58
C GLY A 166 -20.19 -9.37 7.22
N TRP A 167 -19.35 -8.63 7.99
CA TRP A 167 -18.12 -9.21 8.57
C TRP A 167 -18.39 -10.40 9.48
N ASN A 168 -19.46 -10.36 10.27
CA ASN A 168 -19.98 -11.44 11.10
C ASN A 168 -21.39 -11.91 10.67
N GLY A 169 -21.83 -11.50 9.50
CA GLY A 169 -23.13 -11.78 8.93
C GLY A 169 -23.25 -13.16 8.27
N ARG A 170 -23.98 -13.21 7.16
CA ARG A 170 -24.20 -14.43 6.36
C ARG A 170 -22.87 -15.04 5.92
N GLN A 171 -22.81 -16.35 5.76
CA GLN A 171 -21.61 -17.09 5.43
C GLN A 171 -20.96 -16.57 4.12
N ASP A 172 -21.77 -16.38 3.06
CA ASP A 172 -21.29 -15.89 1.76
C ASP A 172 -20.66 -14.48 1.85
N GLU A 173 -21.27 -13.58 2.64
CA GLU A 173 -20.75 -12.21 2.86
C GLU A 173 -19.47 -12.22 3.71
N ARG A 174 -19.47 -13.01 4.80
CA ARG A 174 -18.32 -13.15 5.67
C ARG A 174 -17.09 -13.69 4.93
N GLU A 175 -17.27 -14.75 4.14
CA GLU A 175 -16.18 -15.33 3.36
C GLU A 175 -15.68 -14.37 2.28
N PHE A 176 -16.58 -13.71 1.56
CA PHE A 176 -16.24 -12.67 0.59
C PHE A 176 -15.44 -11.53 1.23
N LEU A 177 -15.92 -10.94 2.33
CA LEU A 177 -15.26 -9.81 2.99
C LEU A 177 -13.87 -10.20 3.54
N ARG A 178 -13.74 -11.38 4.15
CA ARG A 178 -12.43 -11.89 4.60
C ARG A 178 -11.48 -12.09 3.42
N ARG A 179 -11.97 -12.58 2.30
CA ARG A 179 -11.20 -12.70 1.07
C ARG A 179 -10.77 -11.34 0.52
N MET A 180 -11.65 -10.33 0.58
CA MET A 180 -11.33 -8.96 0.15
C MET A 180 -10.25 -8.34 1.02
N HIS A 181 -10.38 -8.45 2.34
CA HIS A 181 -9.37 -8.02 3.29
C HIS A 181 -8.01 -8.69 3.04
N GLN A 182 -7.98 -10.02 2.98
CA GLN A 182 -6.76 -10.79 2.73
C GLN A 182 -6.09 -10.45 1.38
N SER A 183 -6.87 -10.19 0.35
CA SER A 183 -6.34 -9.79 -0.97
C SER A 183 -5.73 -8.38 -0.95
N ALA A 184 -6.29 -7.46 -0.14
CA ALA A 184 -5.74 -6.13 0.06
C ALA A 184 -4.38 -6.18 0.78
N CYS A 185 -4.18 -7.09 1.74
CA CYS A 185 -2.90 -7.29 2.45
C CYS A 185 -1.72 -7.61 1.52
N LYS A 186 -1.99 -8.12 0.32
CA LYS A 186 -0.96 -8.40 -0.70
C LYS A 186 -0.58 -7.17 -1.54
N ARG A 187 -1.29 -6.05 -1.38
CA ARG A 187 -1.18 -4.86 -2.26
C ARG A 187 -0.88 -3.58 -1.51
N PHE A 188 -1.35 -3.46 -0.28
CA PHE A 188 -1.23 -2.25 0.53
C PHE A 188 -0.23 -2.44 1.67
N GLY A 189 0.36 -1.34 2.11
CA GLY A 189 1.33 -1.33 3.22
C GLY A 189 0.66 -1.55 4.57
N THR A 190 -0.53 -0.97 4.78
CA THR A 190 -1.38 -1.21 5.94
C THR A 190 -2.78 -1.58 5.47
N VAL A 191 -3.36 -2.59 6.10
CA VAL A 191 -4.75 -3.02 5.90
C VAL A 191 -5.36 -3.27 7.27
N LEU A 192 -6.40 -2.49 7.60
CA LEU A 192 -7.16 -2.66 8.84
C LEU A 192 -8.60 -3.01 8.50
N GLY A 193 -9.22 -3.84 9.32
CA GLY A 193 -10.60 -4.27 9.16
C GLY A 193 -11.33 -4.35 10.49
N SER A 194 -12.51 -4.96 10.46
CA SER A 194 -13.42 -5.01 11.61
C SER A 194 -12.84 -5.68 12.85
N ASP A 195 -11.87 -6.60 12.70
CA ASP A 195 -11.23 -7.27 13.83
C ASP A 195 -10.11 -6.43 14.47
N TYR A 196 -9.73 -5.29 13.89
CA TYR A 196 -8.66 -4.47 14.42
C TYR A 196 -9.08 -3.66 15.65
N ASN A 197 -10.13 -2.85 15.53
CA ASN A 197 -10.72 -2.08 16.64
C ASN A 197 -12.09 -1.50 16.26
N ALA A 198 -12.81 -0.94 17.23
CA ALA A 198 -14.16 -0.38 17.03
C ALA A 198 -14.22 0.73 15.97
N ALA A 199 -13.16 1.53 15.79
CA ALA A 199 -13.12 2.59 14.79
C ALA A 199 -13.11 2.04 13.35
N HIS A 200 -12.70 0.79 13.14
CA HIS A 200 -12.67 0.11 11.85
C HIS A 200 -13.77 -0.95 11.70
N ALA A 201 -14.74 -1.00 12.62
CA ALA A 201 -15.81 -2.01 12.58
C ALA A 201 -16.65 -1.95 11.30
N ASN A 202 -16.76 -0.80 10.64
CA ASN A 202 -17.66 -0.54 9.51
C ASN A 202 -16.95 -0.31 8.16
N HIS A 203 -15.63 -0.47 8.09
CA HIS A 203 -14.88 -0.28 6.85
C HIS A 203 -13.53 -1.01 6.87
N PHE A 204 -12.97 -1.21 5.68
CA PHE A 204 -11.57 -1.54 5.49
C PHE A 204 -10.78 -0.27 5.26
N HIS A 205 -9.74 -0.04 6.02
CA HIS A 205 -8.76 1.00 5.78
C HIS A 205 -7.56 0.41 5.03
N PHE A 206 -7.19 1.03 3.90
CA PHE A 206 -6.01 0.66 3.13
C PHE A 206 -5.09 1.85 2.97
N ASP A 207 -3.80 1.70 3.28
CA ASP A 207 -2.78 2.73 3.03
C ASP A 207 -1.45 2.15 2.53
N MET A 208 -0.55 3.03 2.10
CA MET A 208 0.77 2.64 1.59
C MET A 208 1.91 2.93 2.59
N ALA A 209 1.62 3.20 3.88
CA ALA A 209 2.64 3.57 4.87
C ALA A 209 3.60 2.43 5.24
N GLY A 210 3.12 1.20 5.34
CA GLY A 210 3.91 0.02 5.74
C GLY A 210 5.08 -0.26 4.80
N GLY A 211 4.91 -0.05 3.50
CA GLY A 211 5.94 -0.26 2.48
C GLY A 211 7.10 0.75 2.49
N ARG A 212 6.99 1.88 3.22
CA ARG A 212 8.02 2.92 3.26
C ARG A 212 9.27 2.57 4.08
N ARG A 213 9.22 1.52 4.90
CA ARG A 213 10.35 1.11 5.75
C ARG A 213 11.25 0.06 5.10
N GLY A 214 11.15 -0.13 3.77
CA GLY A 214 12.02 -1.04 3.02
C GLY A 214 11.77 -2.54 3.28
N GLY A 215 10.66 -2.88 3.92
CA GLY A 215 10.25 -4.27 4.15
C GLY A 215 9.10 -4.70 3.23
N ASN A 216 9.19 -5.91 2.69
CA ASN A 216 8.12 -6.54 1.90
C ASN A 216 6.94 -7.05 2.76
N TRP A 217 6.66 -6.41 3.89
CA TRP A 217 5.60 -6.83 4.79
C TRP A 217 4.48 -5.79 4.89
N SER A 218 3.25 -6.27 4.89
CA SER A 218 2.04 -5.49 5.12
C SER A 218 1.63 -5.59 6.58
N TYR A 219 1.24 -4.48 7.21
CA TYR A 219 0.56 -4.51 8.49
C TYR A 219 -0.92 -4.83 8.25
N CYS A 220 -1.27 -6.08 8.45
CA CYS A 220 -2.59 -6.62 8.12
C CYS A 220 -3.30 -7.07 9.41
N ARG A 221 -4.43 -6.40 9.79
CA ARG A 221 -5.20 -6.65 11.01
C ARG A 221 -6.70 -6.54 10.76
#